data_eab930bf1be5a9f6418bbc6ebe49aef6
#
_entry.id   eab930bf1be5a9f6418bbc6ebe49aef6
#
_cell.length_a   1.000
_cell.length_b   1.000
_cell.length_c   1.000
_cell.angle_alpha   90.00
_cell.angle_beta   90.00
_cell.angle_gamma   90.00
#
_symmetry.space_group_name_H-M   'P 1'
#
loop_
_entity.id
_entity.type
_entity.pdbx_description
1 polymer ?
#
loop_
_entity_poly.entity_id
_entity_poly.type
_entity_poly.pdbx_seq_one_letter_code
_entity_poly.pdbx_strand_id
1 'polypeptide(L)'
;YYCHLSDAQKELYRSYAESARRELSQLVQKEGFDKVQIHVLATLTRLKQICCHPAIFAKENPEEGDSAKYEMLMELIQNLVQSKHKAVVFSQYTRMLNIIRQDLKKMGIPFEYLDGSSKN
;
A
#
# COMPACT_ATOMS: atom_id res chain seq x y z
N TYR A 1 8.02 -13.44 -6.56
CA TYR A 1 8.04 -13.62 -5.10
C TYR A 1 6.65 -13.47 -4.51
N TYR A 2 6.29 -14.38 -3.61
CA TYR A 2 5.05 -14.30 -2.85
C TYR A 2 5.35 -13.91 -1.42
N CYS A 3 4.47 -13.11 -0.84
CA CYS A 3 4.61 -12.58 0.50
C CYS A 3 3.27 -12.66 1.20
N HIS A 4 3.24 -13.27 2.38
CA HIS A 4 2.04 -13.30 3.20
C HIS A 4 1.89 -12.00 3.96
N LEU A 5 0.64 -11.54 4.13
CA LEU A 5 0.35 -10.35 4.94
C LEU A 5 0.81 -10.57 6.39
N SER A 6 1.26 -9.51 7.05
CA SER A 6 1.51 -9.54 8.48
C SER A 6 0.20 -9.78 9.24
N ASP A 7 0.29 -10.21 10.50
CA ASP A 7 -0.90 -10.42 11.32
C ASP A 7 -1.72 -9.13 11.49
N ALA A 8 -1.05 -8.00 11.67
CA ALA A 8 -1.69 -6.70 11.75
C ALA A 8 -2.43 -6.33 10.45
N GLN A 9 -1.81 -6.61 9.31
CA GLN A 9 -2.45 -6.39 8.00
C GLN A 9 -3.66 -7.31 7.78
N LYS A 10 -3.56 -8.57 8.17
CA LYS A 10 -4.69 -9.51 8.09
C LYS A 10 -5.88 -9.06 8.91
N GLU A 11 -5.63 -8.61 10.13
CA GLU A 11 -6.65 -8.10 11.04
C GLU A 11 -7.35 -6.87 10.45
N LEU A 12 -6.57 -5.89 9.99
CA LEU A 12 -7.07 -4.67 9.37
C LEU A 12 -7.86 -4.98 8.10
N TYR A 13 -7.35 -5.85 7.25
CA TYR A 13 -8.02 -6.28 6.03
C TYR A 13 -9.37 -6.92 6.34
N ARG A 14 -9.40 -7.85 7.27
CA ARG A 14 -10.61 -8.56 7.67
C ARG A 14 -11.65 -7.59 8.23
N SER A 15 -11.26 -6.73 9.17
CA SER A 15 -12.15 -5.77 9.80
C SER A 15 -12.77 -4.82 8.77
N TYR A 16 -11.95 -4.29 7.89
CA TYR A 16 -12.42 -3.38 6.84
C TYR A 16 -13.33 -4.09 5.84
N ALA A 17 -12.97 -5.30 5.41
CA ALA A 17 -13.76 -6.08 4.46
C ALA A 17 -15.13 -6.45 5.02
N GLU A 18 -15.21 -6.83 6.30
CA GLU A 18 -16.49 -7.16 6.95
C GLU A 18 -17.39 -5.92 7.09
N SER A 19 -16.83 -4.78 7.52
CA SER A 19 -17.58 -3.53 7.60
C SER A 19 -18.08 -3.09 6.24
N ALA A 20 -17.23 -3.14 5.21
CA ALA A 20 -17.60 -2.77 3.86
C ALA A 20 -18.69 -3.69 3.30
N ARG A 21 -18.61 -4.98 3.57
CA ARG A 21 -19.62 -5.95 3.14
C ARG A 21 -20.99 -5.62 3.71
N ARG A 22 -21.06 -5.26 4.99
CA ARG A 22 -22.33 -4.88 5.66
C ARG A 22 -22.90 -3.62 5.02
N GLU A 23 -22.08 -2.58 4.87
CA GLU A 23 -22.51 -1.32 4.28
C GLU A 23 -22.97 -1.48 2.83
N LEU A 24 -22.24 -2.24 2.02
CA LEU A 24 -22.59 -2.49 0.64
C LEU A 24 -23.88 -3.28 0.50
N SER A 25 -24.10 -4.28 1.38
CA SER A 25 -25.35 -5.04 1.39
C SER A 25 -26.55 -4.15 1.68
N GLN A 26 -26.42 -3.24 2.63
CA GLN A 26 -27.48 -2.26 2.96
C GLN A 26 -27.75 -1.29 1.81
N LEU A 27 -26.68 -0.80 1.15
CA LEU A 27 -26.79 0.12 0.02
C LEU A 27 -27.45 -0.55 -1.20
N VAL A 28 -27.14 -1.80 -1.47
CA VAL A 28 -27.76 -2.56 -2.56
C VAL A 28 -29.25 -2.69 -2.33
N GLN A 29 -29.69 -2.94 -1.09
CA GLN A 29 -31.11 -3.05 -0.75
C GLN A 29 -31.86 -1.72 -0.90
N LYS A 30 -31.19 -0.59 -0.60
CA LYS A 30 -31.81 0.74 -0.63
C LYS A 30 -31.79 1.37 -2.04
N GLU A 31 -30.65 1.31 -2.73
CA GLU A 31 -30.39 2.11 -3.93
C GLU A 31 -30.25 1.28 -5.20
N GLY A 32 -30.15 -0.04 -5.08
CA GLY A 32 -29.92 -0.92 -6.21
C GLY A 32 -28.45 -1.08 -6.56
N PHE A 33 -28.16 -2.11 -7.36
CA PHE A 33 -26.79 -2.52 -7.65
C PHE A 33 -26.00 -1.48 -8.47
N ASP A 34 -26.67 -0.81 -9.41
CA ASP A 34 -25.97 0.14 -10.30
C ASP A 34 -25.37 1.34 -9.57
N LYS A 35 -26.04 1.81 -8.51
CA LYS A 35 -25.56 2.96 -7.74
C LYS A 35 -24.43 2.61 -6.76
N VAL A 36 -24.21 1.34 -6.55
CA VAL A 36 -23.23 0.84 -5.56
C VAL A 36 -21.85 0.59 -6.18
N GLN A 37 -21.75 0.57 -7.51
CA GLN A 37 -20.49 0.27 -8.20
C GLN A 37 -19.32 1.17 -7.78
N ILE A 38 -19.57 2.46 -7.61
CA ILE A 38 -18.53 3.41 -7.16
C ILE A 38 -18.03 3.04 -5.77
N HIS A 39 -18.94 2.66 -4.88
CA HIS A 39 -18.58 2.22 -3.52
C HIS A 39 -17.77 0.92 -3.52
N VAL A 40 -18.11 -0.01 -4.43
CA VAL A 40 -17.34 -1.26 -4.59
C VAL A 40 -15.92 -0.96 -5.05
N LEU A 41 -15.75 -0.08 -6.05
CA LEU A 41 -14.44 0.32 -6.55
C LEU A 41 -13.61 1.01 -5.47
N ALA A 42 -14.22 1.90 -4.68
CA ALA A 42 -13.56 2.56 -3.57
C ALA A 42 -13.11 1.55 -2.51
N THR A 43 -13.94 0.57 -2.19
CA THR A 43 -13.61 -0.51 -1.24
C THR A 43 -12.42 -1.33 -1.73
N LEU A 44 -12.42 -1.73 -3.02
CA LEU A 44 -11.31 -2.49 -3.59
C LEU A 44 -10.00 -1.69 -3.54
N THR A 45 -10.05 -0.39 -3.82
CA THR A 45 -8.88 0.49 -3.72
C THR A 45 -8.33 0.52 -2.28
N ARG A 46 -9.22 0.64 -1.30
CA ARG A 46 -8.82 0.65 0.12
C ARG A 46 -8.21 -0.69 0.54
N LEU A 47 -8.78 -1.80 0.11
CA LEU A 47 -8.21 -3.13 0.39
C LEU A 47 -6.82 -3.30 -0.22
N LYS A 48 -6.60 -2.81 -1.44
CA LYS A 48 -5.28 -2.81 -2.07
C LYS A 48 -4.27 -1.98 -1.28
N GLN A 49 -4.69 -0.83 -0.75
CA GLN A 49 -3.84 0.03 0.08
C GLN A 49 -3.40 -0.69 1.36
N ILE A 50 -4.31 -1.40 2.01
CA ILE A 50 -3.98 -2.19 3.21
C ILE A 50 -2.94 -3.27 2.88
N CYS A 51 -3.07 -3.96 1.75
CA CYS A 51 -2.11 -4.96 1.30
C CYS A 51 -0.76 -4.36 0.94
N CYS A 52 -0.73 -3.12 0.47
CA CYS A 52 0.49 -2.42 0.14
C CYS A 52 1.22 -1.96 1.42
N HIS A 53 0.55 -1.15 2.22
CA HIS A 53 1.07 -0.66 3.50
C HIS A 53 -0.07 -0.04 4.31
N PRO A 54 -0.27 -0.43 5.59
CA PRO A 54 -1.35 0.11 6.41
C PRO A 54 -1.32 1.63 6.57
N ALA A 55 -0.15 2.25 6.57
CA ALA A 55 0.00 3.70 6.67
C ALA A 55 -0.66 4.46 5.52
N ILE A 56 -0.73 3.86 4.33
CA ILE A 56 -1.42 4.44 3.17
C ILE A 56 -2.92 4.48 3.43
N PHE A 57 -3.45 3.43 4.02
CA PHE A 57 -4.86 3.31 4.35
C PHE A 57 -5.28 4.31 5.44
N ALA A 58 -4.53 4.38 6.53
CA ALA A 58 -4.89 5.17 7.71
C ALA A 58 -4.69 6.68 7.54
N LYS A 59 -3.89 7.11 6.57
CA LYS A 59 -3.49 8.51 6.38
C LYS A 59 -2.81 9.15 7.60
N GLU A 60 -2.43 8.34 8.56
CA GLU A 60 -1.74 8.75 9.77
C GLU A 60 -0.27 8.33 9.70
N ASN A 61 0.45 8.43 10.77
CA ASN A 61 1.90 8.24 10.83
C ASN A 61 2.42 7.09 9.94
N PRO A 62 3.30 7.38 8.97
CA PRO A 62 3.87 6.34 8.09
C PRO A 62 4.75 5.33 8.84
N GLU A 63 5.07 5.59 10.10
CA GLU A 63 5.85 4.68 10.94
C GLU A 63 4.97 3.65 11.66
N GLU A 64 3.65 3.85 11.67
CA GLU A 64 2.71 2.93 12.30
C GLU A 64 2.19 1.91 11.30
N GLY A 65 2.56 0.69 11.48
CA GLY A 65 2.02 -0.44 10.74
C GLY A 65 3.09 -1.29 10.07
N ASP A 66 2.88 -2.58 10.17
CA ASP A 66 3.73 -3.58 9.54
C ASP A 66 3.22 -3.86 8.14
N SER A 67 4.13 -3.86 7.18
CA SER A 67 3.86 -4.33 5.83
C SER A 67 4.84 -5.43 5.46
N ALA A 68 4.33 -6.62 5.24
CA ALA A 68 5.15 -7.76 4.84
C ALA A 68 5.81 -7.53 3.49
N LYS A 69 5.09 -6.93 2.54
CA LYS A 69 5.66 -6.56 1.23
C LYS A 69 6.78 -5.54 1.36
N TYR A 70 6.59 -4.56 2.24
CA TYR A 70 7.58 -3.51 2.46
C TYR A 70 8.86 -4.06 3.05
N GLU A 71 8.75 -4.93 4.06
CA GLU A 71 9.91 -5.58 4.67
C GLU A 71 10.68 -6.41 3.64
N MET A 72 9.98 -7.18 2.82
CA MET A 72 10.60 -7.96 1.73
C MET A 72 11.29 -7.06 0.72
N LEU A 73 10.66 -5.94 0.34
CA LEU A 73 11.25 -4.97 -0.56
C LEU A 73 12.55 -4.40 0.00
N MET A 74 12.57 -4.02 1.27
CA MET A 74 13.75 -3.44 1.90
C MET A 74 14.90 -4.45 2.00
N GLU A 75 14.61 -5.72 2.27
CA GLU A 75 15.61 -6.78 2.21
C GLU A 75 16.22 -6.93 0.82
N LEU A 76 15.36 -6.95 -0.20
CA LEU A 76 15.80 -7.04 -1.60
C LEU A 76 16.68 -5.86 -1.99
N ILE A 77 16.29 -4.65 -1.60
CA ILE A 77 17.06 -3.43 -1.88
C ILE A 77 18.43 -3.50 -1.22
N GLN A 78 18.50 -3.92 0.04
CA GLN A 78 19.77 -4.05 0.76
C GLN A 78 20.69 -5.07 0.08
N ASN A 79 20.14 -6.21 -0.34
CA ASN A 79 20.91 -7.22 -1.05
C ASN A 79 21.45 -6.70 -2.39
N LEU A 80 20.63 -5.96 -3.13
CA LEU A 80 21.03 -5.38 -4.42
C LEU A 80 22.14 -4.34 -4.23
N VAL A 81 22.03 -3.49 -3.23
CA VAL A 81 23.03 -2.47 -2.92
C VAL A 81 24.37 -3.11 -2.53
N GLN A 82 24.33 -4.13 -1.67
CA GLN A 82 25.52 -4.87 -1.28
C GLN A 82 26.21 -5.57 -2.45
N SER A 83 25.41 -6.03 -3.41
CA SER A 83 25.91 -6.69 -4.64
C SER A 83 26.28 -5.69 -5.73
N LYS A 84 26.20 -4.40 -5.48
CA LYS A 84 26.48 -3.31 -6.42
C LYS A 84 25.60 -3.34 -7.68
N HIS A 85 24.35 -3.75 -7.53
CA HIS A 85 23.35 -3.74 -8.59
C HIS A 85 22.46 -2.51 -8.49
N LYS A 86 21.87 -2.14 -9.62
CA LYS A 86 20.86 -1.07 -9.69
C LYS A 86 19.49 -1.70 -9.84
N ALA A 87 18.46 -1.02 -9.30
CA ALA A 87 17.09 -1.47 -9.41
C ALA A 87 16.15 -0.30 -9.70
N VAL A 88 15.03 -0.61 -10.33
CA VAL A 88 13.92 0.33 -10.53
C VAL A 88 12.73 -0.21 -9.76
N VAL A 89 12.12 0.65 -8.93
CA VAL A 89 10.96 0.28 -8.12
C VAL A 89 9.74 1.06 -8.60
N PHE A 90 8.67 0.34 -8.90
CA PHE A 90 7.42 0.93 -9.35
C PHE A 90 6.33 0.74 -8.29
N SER A 91 5.53 1.79 -8.09
CA SER A 91 4.32 1.70 -7.29
C SER A 91 3.25 2.62 -7.89
N GLN A 92 2.00 2.17 -7.86
CA GLN A 92 0.87 3.01 -8.26
C GLN A 92 0.48 4.04 -7.18
N TYR A 93 1.04 3.93 -5.97
CA TYR A 93 0.74 4.83 -4.86
C TYR A 93 1.94 5.73 -4.56
N THR A 94 1.79 7.04 -4.77
CA THR A 94 2.83 8.03 -4.45
C THR A 94 3.19 8.04 -2.96
N ARG A 95 2.23 7.76 -2.09
CA ARG A 95 2.48 7.63 -0.65
C ARG A 95 3.44 6.49 -0.33
N MET A 96 3.31 5.36 -1.02
CA MET A 96 4.24 4.24 -0.88
C MET A 96 5.63 4.64 -1.33
N LEU A 97 5.75 5.32 -2.46
CA LEU A 97 7.01 5.84 -2.96
C LEU A 97 7.65 6.82 -1.98
N ASN A 98 6.86 7.66 -1.31
CA ASN A 98 7.37 8.58 -0.30
C ASN A 98 7.92 7.85 0.92
N ILE A 99 7.26 6.78 1.38
CA ILE A 99 7.74 5.95 2.48
C ILE A 99 9.10 5.34 2.12
N ILE A 100 9.20 4.75 0.94
CA ILE A 100 10.44 4.16 0.42
C ILE A 100 11.54 5.22 0.35
N ARG A 101 11.23 6.38 -0.20
CA ARG A 101 12.18 7.49 -0.36
C ARG A 101 12.76 7.94 0.99
N GLN A 102 11.89 8.11 1.99
CA GLN A 102 12.32 8.52 3.33
C GLN A 102 13.26 7.49 3.96
N ASP A 103 12.95 6.21 3.84
CA ASP A 103 13.76 5.16 4.41
C ASP A 103 15.10 5.00 3.67
N LEU A 104 15.12 5.16 2.34
CA LEU A 104 16.36 5.17 1.59
C LEU A 104 17.27 6.31 2.00
N LYS A 105 16.72 7.49 2.28
CA LYS A 105 17.49 8.63 2.81
C LYS A 105 18.09 8.31 4.18
N LYS A 106 17.31 7.72 5.07
CA LYS A 106 17.78 7.31 6.41
C LYS A 106 18.91 6.29 6.32
N MET A 107 18.87 5.40 5.34
CA MET A 107 19.89 4.37 5.12
C MET A 107 21.10 4.86 4.34
N GLY A 108 21.07 6.11 3.84
CA GLY A 108 22.16 6.68 3.04
C GLY A 108 22.31 6.08 1.65
N ILE A 109 21.25 5.47 1.11
CA ILE A 109 21.25 4.88 -0.24
C ILE A 109 20.89 5.96 -1.25
N PRO A 110 21.76 6.25 -2.26
CA PRO A 110 21.44 7.21 -3.30
C PRO A 110 20.35 6.69 -4.23
N PHE A 111 19.44 7.57 -4.64
CA PHE A 111 18.33 7.21 -5.52
C PHE A 111 17.85 8.40 -6.33
N GLU A 112 17.16 8.11 -7.43
CA GLU A 112 16.40 9.09 -8.22
C GLU A 112 14.91 8.82 -8.01
N TYR A 113 14.10 9.89 -8.09
CA TYR A 113 12.67 9.82 -7.84
C TYR A 113 11.89 10.46 -8.99
N LEU A 114 10.85 9.75 -9.43
CA LEU A 114 9.96 10.22 -10.49
C LEU A 114 8.51 9.86 -10.17
N ASP A 115 7.63 10.83 -10.23
CA ASP A 115 6.18 10.63 -10.13
C ASP A 115 5.44 11.59 -11.05
N GLY A 116 4.10 11.60 -10.96
CA GLY A 116 3.27 12.47 -11.79
C GLY A 116 3.48 13.97 -11.60
N SER A 117 4.11 14.38 -10.52
CA SER A 117 4.45 15.77 -10.25
C SER A 117 5.84 16.17 -10.76
N SER A 118 6.63 15.20 -11.21
CA SER A 118 7.99 15.44 -11.69
C SER A 118 7.97 16.24 -12.99
N LYS A 119 8.82 17.26 -13.06
CA LYS A 119 9.01 18.07 -14.27
C LYS A 119 10.27 17.63 -15.00
N ASN A 120 10.19 17.69 -16.30
CA ASN A 120 11.35 17.40 -17.16
C ASN A 120 12.40 18.49 -17.04
#